data_54d5895cc5225a95f86dd87362a16a1d
#
_entry.id   54d5895cc5225a95f86dd87362a16a1d
#
_cell.length_a   1.000
_cell.length_b   1.000
_cell.length_c   1.000
_cell.angle_alpha   90.00
_cell.angle_beta   90.00
_cell.angle_gamma   90.00
#
_symmetry.space_group_name_H-M   'P 1'
#
loop_
_entity.id
_entity.type
_entity.pdbx_description
1 polymer ?
#
loop_
_entity_poly.entity_id
_entity_poly.type
_entity_poly.pdbx_seq_one_letter_code
_entity_poly.pdbx_strand_id
1 'polypeptide(L)'
;LIKRLDKEGDFALFLDLHNPGPSESKPFFFGSPDSHLNPKRKENQKLIHGHCMKTLGKHPLGFSEKIRVTGAGYHPLWRRISKNWVAENTGPNSVNLTLETIWNSPHSTQDGYLRYGAALGQAIASYLIPE
;
A
#
# COMPACT_ATOMS: atom_id res chain seq x y z
N LEU A 1 -9.18 2.27 -17.69
CA LEU A 1 -9.87 2.74 -16.48
C LEU A 1 -8.95 3.69 -15.68
N ILE A 2 -7.81 3.25 -15.13
CA ILE A 2 -6.92 4.04 -14.25
C ILE A 2 -6.55 5.39 -14.88
N LYS A 3 -6.03 5.41 -16.12
CA LYS A 3 -5.69 6.66 -16.83
C LYS A 3 -6.88 7.60 -17.04
N ARG A 4 -8.11 7.06 -17.13
CA ARG A 4 -9.33 7.86 -17.23
C ARG A 4 -9.65 8.50 -15.89
N LEU A 5 -9.64 7.71 -14.81
CA LEU A 5 -9.88 8.21 -13.45
C LEU A 5 -8.87 9.29 -13.06
N ASP A 6 -7.61 9.11 -13.41
CA ASP A 6 -6.56 10.11 -13.16
C ASP A 6 -6.79 11.45 -13.91
N LYS A 7 -7.37 11.38 -15.11
CA LYS A 7 -7.74 12.58 -15.89
C LYS A 7 -9.03 13.25 -15.44
N GLU A 8 -9.97 12.47 -14.90
CA GLU A 8 -11.29 12.95 -14.48
C GLU A 8 -11.30 13.55 -13.07
N GLY A 9 -10.27 13.30 -12.27
CA GLY A 9 -10.19 13.79 -10.90
C GLY A 9 -8.93 13.40 -10.18
N ASP A 10 -8.90 13.67 -8.89
CA ASP A 10 -7.75 13.44 -8.02
C ASP A 10 -7.60 11.95 -7.70
N PHE A 11 -6.89 11.23 -8.56
CA PHE A 11 -6.52 9.85 -8.31
C PHE A 11 -5.47 9.78 -7.20
N ALA A 12 -5.94 9.62 -5.96
CA ALA A 12 -5.10 9.79 -4.77
C ALA A 12 -4.38 8.50 -4.35
N LEU A 13 -5.03 7.34 -4.51
CA LEU A 13 -4.50 6.07 -3.99
C LEU A 13 -4.81 4.90 -4.91
N PHE A 14 -3.78 4.11 -5.21
CA PHE A 14 -3.87 2.75 -5.74
C PHE A 14 -3.34 1.78 -4.70
N LEU A 15 -4.14 0.82 -4.32
CA LEU A 15 -3.77 -0.23 -3.39
C LEU A 15 -4.08 -1.60 -3.99
N ASP A 16 -3.01 -2.37 -4.25
CA ASP A 16 -3.08 -3.76 -4.65
C ASP A 16 -3.03 -4.65 -3.40
N LEU A 17 -4.00 -5.55 -3.24
CA LEU A 17 -4.07 -6.47 -2.11
C LEU A 17 -3.48 -7.82 -2.51
N HIS A 18 -2.42 -8.24 -1.82
CA HIS A 18 -1.63 -9.42 -2.14
C HIS A 18 -1.31 -10.25 -0.90
N ASN A 19 -0.86 -11.48 -1.13
CA ASN A 19 -0.33 -12.34 -0.07
C ASN A 19 1.15 -12.63 -0.32
N PRO A 20 2.02 -12.44 0.68
CA PRO A 20 3.44 -12.73 0.58
C PRO A 20 3.74 -14.23 0.70
N GLY A 21 5.02 -14.57 0.60
CA GLY A 21 5.52 -15.90 0.93
C GLY A 21 5.26 -16.28 2.40
N PRO A 22 5.33 -17.61 2.73
CA PRO A 22 4.92 -18.12 4.04
C PRO A 22 5.84 -17.73 5.20
N SER A 23 7.01 -17.19 4.93
CA SER A 23 7.98 -16.78 5.96
C SER A 23 7.69 -15.41 6.59
N GLU A 24 6.74 -14.66 6.05
CA GLU A 24 6.43 -13.33 6.57
C GLU A 24 5.60 -13.39 7.85
N SER A 25 5.97 -12.59 8.83
CA SER A 25 5.34 -12.59 10.15
C SER A 25 4.40 -11.41 10.40
N LYS A 26 4.46 -10.37 9.57
CA LYS A 26 3.59 -9.18 9.64
C LYS A 26 3.22 -8.70 8.25
N PRO A 27 1.99 -8.21 8.04
CA PRO A 27 1.64 -7.45 6.85
C PRO A 27 2.56 -6.24 6.65
N PHE A 28 2.82 -5.90 5.39
CA PHE A 28 3.69 -4.78 5.04
C PHE A 28 3.33 -4.17 3.68
N PHE A 29 3.83 -2.97 3.42
CA PHE A 29 3.74 -2.37 2.10
C PHE A 29 4.98 -2.63 1.25
N PHE A 30 4.75 -2.96 -0.02
CA PHE A 30 5.67 -2.62 -1.09
C PHE A 30 5.34 -1.24 -1.65
N GLY A 31 6.31 -0.34 -1.65
CA GLY A 31 6.28 0.96 -2.28
C GLY A 31 7.04 0.98 -3.61
N SER A 32 6.95 2.09 -4.33
CA SER A 32 7.68 2.33 -5.56
C SER A 32 9.15 2.68 -5.29
N PRO A 33 10.07 2.41 -6.22
CA PRO A 33 11.46 2.84 -6.10
C PRO A 33 11.57 4.38 -6.14
N ASP A 34 12.65 4.91 -5.61
CA ASP A 34 12.90 6.35 -5.53
C ASP A 34 12.80 7.08 -6.89
N SER A 35 13.16 6.39 -7.98
CA SER A 35 13.02 6.92 -9.34
C SER A 35 11.58 7.22 -9.76
N HIS A 36 10.58 6.64 -9.08
CA HIS A 36 9.15 6.87 -9.29
C HIS A 36 8.52 7.78 -8.23
N LEU A 37 9.30 8.21 -7.25
CA LEU A 37 8.85 9.01 -6.13
C LEU A 37 9.36 10.45 -6.25
N ASN A 38 8.49 11.37 -6.67
CA ASN A 38 8.70 12.80 -6.46
C ASN A 38 8.48 13.16 -4.97
N PRO A 39 8.85 14.37 -4.52
CA PRO A 39 8.70 14.78 -3.11
C PRO A 39 7.27 14.62 -2.59
N LYS A 40 6.26 14.96 -3.40
CA LYS A 40 4.85 14.88 -2.98
C LYS A 40 4.37 13.44 -2.80
N ARG A 41 4.73 12.54 -3.72
CA ARG A 41 4.45 11.10 -3.55
C ARG A 41 5.13 10.52 -2.31
N LYS A 42 6.38 10.90 -2.04
CA LYS A 42 7.10 10.47 -0.82
C LYS A 42 6.37 10.91 0.45
N GLU A 43 5.92 12.15 0.48
CA GLU A 43 5.13 12.70 1.59
C GLU A 43 3.82 11.93 1.75
N ASN A 44 3.04 11.81 0.70
CA ASN A 44 1.76 11.10 0.71
C ASN A 44 1.91 9.63 1.11
N GLN A 45 2.96 8.94 0.63
CA GLN A 45 3.26 7.57 1.01
C GLN A 45 3.57 7.44 2.51
N LYS A 46 4.30 8.40 3.09
CA LYS A 46 4.55 8.44 4.54
C LYS A 46 3.27 8.70 5.33
N LEU A 47 2.40 9.59 4.84
CA LEU A 47 1.13 9.89 5.49
C LEU A 47 0.22 8.65 5.57
N ILE A 48 -0.08 8.00 4.46
CA ILE A 48 -0.91 6.78 4.48
C ILE A 48 -0.26 5.67 5.32
N HIS A 49 1.06 5.48 5.24
CA HIS A 49 1.76 4.53 6.08
C HIS A 49 1.61 4.86 7.57
N GLY A 50 1.72 6.12 7.96
CA GLY A 50 1.50 6.59 9.32
C GLY A 50 0.08 6.30 9.83
N HIS A 51 -0.95 6.53 9.00
CA HIS A 51 -2.33 6.15 9.33
C HIS A 51 -2.48 4.64 9.51
N CYS A 52 -1.89 3.84 8.62
CA CYS A 52 -1.88 2.38 8.74
C CYS A 52 -1.17 1.91 10.03
N MET A 53 -0.05 2.51 10.39
CA MET A 53 0.63 2.20 11.65
C MET A 53 -0.25 2.45 12.88
N LYS A 54 -1.04 3.52 12.86
CA LYS A 54 -1.95 3.85 13.98
C LYS A 54 -3.12 2.87 14.13
N THR A 55 -3.63 2.33 13.03
CA THR A 55 -4.80 1.43 13.00
C THR A 55 -4.38 -0.04 12.93
N LEU A 56 -3.70 -0.45 11.85
CA LEU A 56 -3.29 -1.83 11.61
C LEU A 56 -2.21 -2.31 12.58
N GLY A 57 -1.33 -1.42 13.03
CA GLY A 57 -0.30 -1.76 14.02
C GLY A 57 -0.85 -2.28 15.35
N LYS A 58 -2.10 -1.95 15.68
CA LYS A 58 -2.81 -2.42 16.88
C LYS A 58 -3.55 -3.74 16.67
N HIS A 59 -3.68 -4.18 15.42
CA HIS A 59 -4.36 -5.43 15.10
C HIS A 59 -3.50 -6.65 15.45
N PRO A 60 -4.06 -7.82 15.81
CA PRO A 60 -3.27 -9.03 16.10
C PRO A 60 -2.35 -9.50 14.97
N LEU A 61 -2.70 -9.25 13.70
CA LEU A 61 -1.80 -9.46 12.57
C LEU A 61 -0.62 -8.49 12.56
N GLY A 62 -0.74 -7.33 13.22
CA GLY A 62 0.25 -6.27 13.21
C GLY A 62 0.38 -5.56 11.87
N PHE A 63 1.40 -4.73 11.75
CA PHE A 63 1.80 -4.05 10.52
C PHE A 63 3.28 -3.66 10.60
N SER A 64 3.99 -3.75 9.49
CA SER A 64 5.43 -3.46 9.45
C SER A 64 5.71 -1.95 9.43
N GLU A 65 6.69 -1.52 10.22
CA GLU A 65 7.19 -0.15 10.24
C GLU A 65 7.94 0.23 8.96
N LYS A 66 8.37 -0.76 8.17
CA LYS A 66 9.18 -0.54 6.97
C LYS A 66 8.34 -0.77 5.72
N ILE A 67 8.40 0.19 4.80
CA ILE A 67 7.96 0.01 3.42
C ILE A 67 9.11 -0.63 2.65
N ARG A 68 8.84 -1.78 2.02
CA ARG A 68 9.79 -2.44 1.12
C ARG A 68 9.65 -1.88 -0.29
N VAL A 69 10.66 -2.04 -1.12
CA VAL A 69 10.68 -1.46 -2.46
C VAL A 69 10.79 -2.54 -3.53
N THR A 70 9.97 -2.42 -4.59
CA THR A 70 10.05 -3.25 -5.78
C THR A 70 10.62 -2.43 -6.95
N GLY A 71 11.92 -2.44 -7.09
CA GLY A 71 12.63 -1.76 -8.18
C GLY A 71 13.44 -2.74 -9.04
N ALA A 72 14.43 -2.23 -9.77
CA ALA A 72 15.27 -3.02 -10.68
C ALA A 72 15.99 -4.19 -10.00
N GLY A 73 16.35 -4.06 -8.72
CA GLY A 73 16.96 -5.12 -7.94
C GLY A 73 16.00 -6.20 -7.43
N TYR A 74 14.69 -5.98 -7.57
CA TYR A 74 13.67 -6.92 -7.11
C TYR A 74 13.32 -7.94 -8.21
N HIS A 75 13.04 -7.47 -9.43
CA HIS A 75 12.66 -8.33 -10.57
C HIS A 75 12.96 -7.62 -11.90
N PRO A 76 13.42 -8.34 -12.97
CA PRO A 76 13.68 -7.72 -14.27
C PRO A 76 12.48 -6.98 -14.88
N LEU A 77 11.26 -7.48 -14.65
CA LEU A 77 10.02 -6.88 -15.12
C LEU A 77 9.34 -5.96 -14.08
N TRP A 78 10.10 -5.39 -13.16
CA TRP A 78 9.58 -4.60 -12.05
C TRP A 78 8.64 -3.44 -12.48
N ARG A 79 8.85 -2.86 -13.66
CA ARG A 79 7.97 -1.82 -14.22
C ARG A 79 6.56 -2.30 -14.57
N ARG A 80 6.40 -3.64 -14.77
CA ARG A 80 5.10 -4.28 -15.06
C ARG A 80 4.34 -4.67 -13.79
N ILE A 81 4.93 -4.57 -12.63
CA ILE A 81 4.21 -4.73 -11.35
C ILE A 81 3.14 -3.65 -11.27
N SER A 82 1.90 -4.02 -10.93
CA SER A 82 0.70 -3.18 -10.98
C SER A 82 0.93 -1.76 -10.44
N LYS A 83 1.41 -1.64 -9.21
CA LYS A 83 1.65 -0.34 -8.56
C LYS A 83 2.74 0.49 -9.25
N ASN A 84 3.79 -0.14 -9.79
CA ASN A 84 4.86 0.58 -10.49
C ASN A 84 4.36 1.09 -11.84
N TRP A 85 3.58 0.27 -12.56
CA TRP A 85 2.92 0.70 -13.80
C TRP A 85 1.95 1.85 -13.53
N VAL A 86 1.16 1.77 -12.46
CA VAL A 86 0.25 2.87 -12.08
C VAL A 86 1.03 4.13 -11.75
N ALA A 87 2.13 4.03 -11.00
CA ALA A 87 2.99 5.16 -10.68
C ALA A 87 3.57 5.86 -11.93
N GLU A 88 3.89 5.10 -12.99
CA GLU A 88 4.37 5.66 -14.26
C GLU A 88 3.27 6.29 -15.12
N ASN A 89 2.00 5.93 -14.89
CA ASN A 89 0.87 6.28 -15.75
C ASN A 89 -0.21 7.14 -15.07
N THR A 90 0.08 7.69 -13.88
CA THR A 90 -0.81 8.58 -13.12
C THR A 90 -0.08 9.84 -12.68
N GLY A 91 -0.84 10.85 -12.27
CA GLY A 91 -0.35 12.14 -11.83
C GLY A 91 0.59 12.07 -10.61
N PRO A 92 1.28 13.19 -10.31
CA PRO A 92 2.37 13.22 -9.33
C PRO A 92 1.89 13.07 -7.87
N ASN A 93 0.61 13.16 -7.61
CA ASN A 93 0.05 13.14 -6.24
C ASN A 93 -0.40 11.75 -5.79
N SER A 94 -0.56 10.81 -6.73
CA SER A 94 -1.06 9.46 -6.42
C SER A 94 -0.07 8.65 -5.58
N VAL A 95 -0.57 7.90 -4.61
CA VAL A 95 0.18 6.88 -3.88
C VAL A 95 -0.13 5.51 -4.46
N ASN A 96 0.91 4.71 -4.68
CA ASN A 96 0.78 3.42 -5.35
C ASN A 96 1.52 2.36 -4.53
N LEU A 97 0.75 1.48 -3.89
CA LEU A 97 1.25 0.49 -2.93
C LEU A 97 0.69 -0.90 -3.24
N THR A 98 1.43 -1.92 -2.85
CA THR A 98 0.89 -3.27 -2.64
C THR A 98 0.87 -3.54 -1.15
N LEU A 99 -0.28 -3.94 -0.61
CA LEU A 99 -0.39 -4.46 0.75
C LEU A 99 -0.25 -5.97 0.70
N GLU A 100 0.83 -6.45 1.27
CA GLU A 100 1.07 -7.87 1.50
C GLU A 100 0.46 -8.27 2.85
N THR A 101 -0.66 -9.03 2.80
CA THR A 101 -1.31 -9.59 4.00
C THR A 101 -0.75 -10.98 4.28
N ILE A 102 -0.44 -11.30 5.54
CA ILE A 102 0.05 -12.63 5.90
C ILE A 102 -1.09 -13.63 6.04
N TRP A 103 -0.85 -14.89 5.70
CA TRP A 103 -1.85 -15.96 5.74
C TRP A 103 -1.48 -17.14 6.67
N ASN A 104 -0.31 -17.12 7.26
CA ASN A 104 0.27 -18.19 8.09
C ASN A 104 0.24 -17.88 9.60
N SER A 105 -0.61 -16.96 10.04
CA SER A 105 -0.79 -16.59 11.44
C SER A 105 -2.07 -17.23 12.02
N PRO A 106 -2.13 -17.52 13.33
CA PRO A 106 -3.36 -17.92 14.00
C PRO A 106 -4.51 -16.91 13.84
N HIS A 107 -4.18 -15.66 13.55
CA HIS A 107 -5.14 -14.57 13.30
C HIS A 107 -5.53 -14.39 11.83
N SER A 108 -4.96 -15.20 10.92
CA SER A 108 -5.29 -15.21 9.48
C SER A 108 -6.57 -16.00 9.25
N THR A 109 -7.65 -15.56 9.88
CA THR A 109 -9.00 -16.12 9.78
C THR A 109 -9.90 -15.17 9.01
N GLN A 110 -11.06 -15.64 8.53
CA GLN A 110 -12.05 -14.79 7.88
C GLN A 110 -12.40 -13.56 8.75
N ASP A 111 -12.69 -13.77 10.02
CA ASP A 111 -13.02 -12.70 10.97
C ASP A 111 -11.81 -11.78 11.21
N GLY A 112 -10.59 -12.35 11.32
CA GLY A 112 -9.34 -11.57 11.41
C GLY A 112 -9.16 -10.63 10.21
N TYR A 113 -9.37 -11.13 9.00
CA TYR A 113 -9.28 -10.29 7.79
C TYR A 113 -10.40 -9.27 7.66
N LEU A 114 -11.62 -9.59 8.08
CA LEU A 114 -12.71 -8.61 8.11
C LEU A 114 -12.37 -7.42 9.02
N ARG A 115 -11.87 -7.70 10.22
CA ARG A 115 -11.42 -6.64 11.16
C ARG A 115 -10.20 -5.89 10.62
N TYR A 116 -9.25 -6.58 9.99
CA TYR A 116 -8.09 -5.96 9.38
C TYR A 116 -8.49 -5.02 8.25
N GLY A 117 -9.42 -5.46 7.40
CA GLY A 117 -9.99 -4.65 6.32
C GLY A 117 -10.73 -3.41 6.84
N ALA A 118 -11.48 -3.53 7.94
CA ALA A 118 -12.12 -2.38 8.58
C ALA A 118 -11.09 -1.37 9.11
N ALA A 119 -10.02 -1.83 9.76
CA ALA A 119 -8.93 -0.97 10.22
C ALA A 119 -8.16 -0.31 9.05
N LEU A 120 -7.97 -1.02 7.94
CA LEU A 120 -7.42 -0.47 6.71
C LEU A 120 -8.33 0.62 6.13
N GLY A 121 -9.65 0.37 6.08
CA GLY A 121 -10.63 1.35 5.64
C GLY A 121 -10.58 2.64 6.45
N GLN A 122 -10.43 2.55 7.77
CA GLN A 122 -10.25 3.72 8.64
C GLN A 122 -8.94 4.49 8.31
N ALA A 123 -7.83 3.79 8.08
CA ALA A 123 -6.57 4.42 7.69
C ALA A 123 -6.70 5.17 6.35
N ILE A 124 -7.35 4.55 5.37
CA ILE A 124 -7.60 5.15 4.05
C ILE A 124 -8.50 6.38 4.19
N ALA A 125 -9.59 6.28 4.96
CA ALA A 125 -10.49 7.43 5.19
C ALA A 125 -9.74 8.60 5.82
N SER A 126 -8.94 8.35 6.86
CA SER A 126 -8.14 9.40 7.51
C SER A 126 -7.07 10.01 6.59
N TYR A 127 -6.59 9.27 5.61
CA TYR A 127 -5.66 9.78 4.60
C TYR A 127 -6.35 10.65 3.55
N LEU A 128 -7.55 10.24 3.08
CA LEU A 128 -8.26 10.91 2.00
C LEU A 128 -9.07 12.12 2.48
N ILE A 129 -9.47 12.14 3.74
CA ILE A 129 -10.28 13.20 4.37
C ILE A 129 -9.52 13.70 5.60
N PRO A 130 -8.45 14.49 5.42
CA PRO A 130 -7.73 15.08 6.55
C PRO A 130 -8.67 16.04 7.31
N GLU A 131 -8.62 15.95 8.63
CA GLU A 131 -9.33 16.88 9.54
C GLU A 131 -8.85 18.32 9.41
#